data_201d3b3aae41ea4f96e51fed9a4cbfdb
#
_entry.id   201d3b3aae41ea4f96e51fed9a4cbfdb
#
_cell.length_a   1.000
_cell.length_b   1.000
_cell.length_c   1.000
_cell.angle_alpha   90.00
_cell.angle_beta   90.00
_cell.angle_gamma   90.00
#
_symmetry.space_group_name_H-M   'P 1'
#
loop_
_entity.id
_entity.type
_entity.pdbx_description
1 polymer ?
#
loop_
_entity_poly.entity_id
_entity_poly.type
_entity_poly.pdbx_seq_one_letter_code
_entity_poly.pdbx_strand_id
1 'polypeptide(L)'
;MDMDDIFGTARPVSLPTKSAIYVWGYNQSGQTGREGKERQLRIPKQLPPELFGCPAGANSRWLDIACGREHTAAVASDGSLFTWGANDFGQLGDGTEEGRKYPTKVKQLQTEFVKSVSCGAHCTAAIAEPRENDGTISTRRLWVWGQNQGSDFPRLYWGAFPQNTIIRQVSCGAVHVVALSEDGLLQAWGYNEFGQLGRGITCEGLQGARVINAYAKFLDEAPELVKITQVSCGEYHTAAISEKGEVYTWGLGSMGQLGHCSLQSGDKELLPRRVVALDGILIKDVACGGVHTCAVTQKGALYAWGGGQSGQLGLGPQTGFFSCVPNDSKSLLRNIPVLVVPTGVQLVACGNSHTLISSRDGRIHGWGYNSYGQAANEKSSYAWYPSAVDWCVGEVRKLAAGGGHSAVLTDACSLKELCEFRLADSVTPMNASEVGDVASRTGAEALARLCERLREHMLDGGGCGYEDEISGERI
;
A
#
# COMPACT_ATOMS: atom_id res chain seq x y z
N MET A 1 -21.79 -15.89 17.52
CA MET A 1 -21.88 -16.23 16.08
C MET A 1 -21.28 -15.07 15.36
N ASP A 2 -20.19 -15.28 14.65
CA ASP A 2 -19.49 -14.18 13.96
C ASP A 2 -20.33 -13.71 12.77
N MET A 3 -20.37 -12.39 12.54
CA MET A 3 -21.04 -11.79 11.38
C MET A 3 -20.51 -12.36 10.06
N ASP A 4 -19.30 -12.90 10.04
CA ASP A 4 -18.70 -13.56 8.86
C ASP A 4 -19.44 -14.86 8.45
N ASP A 5 -20.13 -15.53 9.36
CA ASP A 5 -20.94 -16.72 9.05
C ASP A 5 -22.25 -16.38 8.33
N ILE A 6 -22.75 -15.15 8.50
CA ILE A 6 -23.98 -14.67 7.86
C ILE A 6 -23.69 -14.17 6.44
N PHE A 7 -22.49 -13.64 6.21
CA PHE A 7 -22.08 -13.06 4.93
C PHE A 7 -21.39 -14.04 3.99
N GLY A 8 -21.56 -15.32 4.16
CA GLY A 8 -20.94 -16.38 3.36
C GLY A 8 -20.30 -15.87 2.07
N THR A 9 -19.08 -16.26 1.78
CA THR A 9 -18.12 -15.80 0.77
C THR A 9 -18.56 -15.74 -0.70
N ALA A 10 -19.85 -15.70 -0.99
CA ALA A 10 -20.40 -15.54 -2.34
C ALA A 10 -20.63 -14.07 -2.67
N ARG A 11 -19.55 -13.30 -2.86
CA ARG A 11 -19.63 -12.09 -3.70
C ARG A 11 -19.96 -12.55 -5.13
N PRO A 12 -20.90 -11.88 -5.83
CA PRO A 12 -21.10 -12.17 -7.24
C PRO A 12 -19.77 -11.88 -7.96
N VAL A 13 -19.26 -12.86 -8.69
CA VAL A 13 -18.02 -12.79 -9.49
C VAL A 13 -18.24 -11.97 -10.77
N SER A 14 -18.98 -10.88 -10.73
CA SER A 14 -18.94 -9.88 -11.78
C SER A 14 -17.87 -8.86 -11.39
N LEU A 15 -16.74 -8.91 -12.08
CA LEU A 15 -15.70 -7.86 -11.96
C LEU A 15 -16.40 -6.49 -12.11
N PRO A 16 -16.13 -5.53 -11.21
CA PRO A 16 -16.69 -4.20 -11.29
C PRO A 16 -16.40 -3.60 -12.66
N THR A 17 -17.40 -3.01 -13.27
CA THR A 17 -17.30 -2.49 -14.63
C THR A 17 -16.44 -1.23 -14.72
N LYS A 18 -16.19 -0.56 -13.60
CA LYS A 18 -15.47 0.72 -13.50
C LYS A 18 -14.52 0.71 -12.32
N SER A 19 -13.43 1.46 -12.44
CA SER A 19 -12.57 1.80 -11.32
C SER A 19 -12.18 3.28 -11.37
N ALA A 20 -11.80 3.86 -10.22
CA ALA A 20 -11.46 5.26 -10.11
C ALA A 20 -10.14 5.45 -9.37
N ILE A 21 -9.40 6.47 -9.80
CA ILE A 21 -8.19 6.93 -9.11
C ILE A 21 -8.53 8.23 -8.38
N TYR A 22 -8.15 8.29 -7.11
CA TYR A 22 -8.23 9.49 -6.31
C TYR A 22 -6.86 9.85 -5.78
N VAL A 23 -6.57 11.14 -5.74
CA VAL A 23 -5.27 11.69 -5.36
C VAL A 23 -5.44 12.85 -4.40
N TRP A 24 -4.46 13.04 -3.50
CA TRP A 24 -4.42 14.17 -2.57
C TRP A 24 -3.00 14.40 -2.04
N GLY A 25 -2.79 15.48 -1.31
CA GLY A 25 -1.51 15.87 -0.74
C GLY A 25 -0.82 16.99 -1.53
N TYR A 26 0.50 17.00 -1.49
CA TYR A 26 1.38 17.95 -2.14
C TYR A 26 1.27 17.93 -3.66
N ASN A 27 1.25 19.11 -4.32
CA ASN A 27 1.02 19.22 -5.76
C ASN A 27 1.89 20.27 -6.46
N GLN A 28 3.00 20.66 -5.87
CA GLN A 28 3.82 21.71 -6.50
C GLN A 28 4.44 21.28 -7.83
N SER A 29 4.82 20.02 -7.93
CA SER A 29 5.36 19.40 -9.15
C SER A 29 4.26 18.82 -10.08
N GLY A 30 2.99 18.98 -9.72
CA GLY A 30 1.87 18.41 -10.48
C GLY A 30 1.58 16.94 -10.18
N GLN A 31 2.18 16.34 -9.12
CA GLN A 31 2.08 14.92 -8.80
C GLN A 31 0.67 14.44 -8.46
N THR A 32 -0.29 15.32 -8.21
CA THR A 32 -1.71 14.96 -8.09
C THR A 32 -2.45 14.95 -9.43
N GLY A 33 -1.77 15.22 -10.56
CA GLY A 33 -2.35 15.13 -11.91
C GLY A 33 -3.46 16.13 -12.19
N ARG A 34 -3.52 17.24 -11.45
CA ARG A 34 -4.58 18.24 -11.58
C ARG A 34 -4.07 19.62 -11.92
N GLU A 35 -4.82 20.31 -12.78
CA GLU A 35 -4.63 21.74 -13.01
C GLU A 35 -5.12 22.55 -11.81
N GLY A 36 -4.38 23.59 -11.47
CA GLY A 36 -4.80 24.55 -10.48
C GLY A 36 -3.62 25.21 -9.80
N LYS A 37 -3.88 26.40 -9.26
CA LYS A 37 -2.94 27.11 -8.41
C LYS A 37 -2.81 26.46 -7.01
N GLU A 38 -3.57 25.40 -6.76
CA GLU A 38 -3.56 24.69 -5.48
C GLU A 38 -2.28 23.87 -5.35
N ARG A 39 -1.37 24.33 -4.48
CA ARG A 39 -0.11 23.64 -4.17
C ARG A 39 -0.32 22.37 -3.33
N GLN A 40 -1.52 22.16 -2.81
CA GLN A 40 -1.88 21.04 -1.97
C GLN A 40 -3.37 20.71 -2.05
N LEU A 41 -3.71 19.43 -1.99
CA LEU A 41 -5.07 18.93 -1.89
C LEU A 41 -5.24 18.22 -0.53
N ARG A 42 -6.03 18.79 0.37
CA ARG A 42 -6.19 18.24 1.72
C ARG A 42 -7.17 17.08 1.82
N ILE A 43 -7.97 16.89 0.78
CA ILE A 43 -8.95 15.81 0.68
C ILE A 43 -8.75 15.04 -0.63
N PRO A 44 -9.06 13.75 -0.66
CA PRO A 44 -9.03 12.96 -1.88
C PRO A 44 -9.91 13.57 -2.98
N LYS A 45 -9.38 13.68 -4.19
CA LYS A 45 -10.12 14.14 -5.38
C LYS A 45 -9.93 13.15 -6.52
N GLN A 46 -11.02 12.76 -7.14
CA GLN A 46 -11.01 11.85 -8.29
C GLN A 46 -10.31 12.49 -9.50
N LEU A 47 -9.46 11.72 -10.17
CA LEU A 47 -8.93 12.09 -11.48
C LEU A 47 -9.97 11.80 -12.56
N PRO A 48 -10.38 12.82 -13.33
CA PRO A 48 -11.32 12.62 -14.43
C PRO A 48 -10.74 11.69 -15.51
N PRO A 49 -11.52 10.76 -16.07
CA PRO A 49 -11.07 9.85 -17.15
C PRO A 49 -10.55 10.59 -18.40
N GLU A 50 -11.05 11.79 -18.65
CA GLU A 50 -10.65 12.64 -19.78
C GLU A 50 -9.16 13.01 -19.75
N LEU A 51 -8.55 13.12 -18.56
CA LEU A 51 -7.12 13.39 -18.41
C LEU A 51 -6.23 12.27 -18.97
N PHE A 52 -6.80 11.08 -19.15
CA PHE A 52 -6.12 9.91 -19.70
C PHE A 52 -6.49 9.65 -21.17
N GLY A 53 -7.16 10.62 -21.81
CA GLY A 53 -7.63 10.49 -23.18
C GLY A 53 -8.87 9.62 -23.37
N CYS A 54 -9.55 9.25 -22.29
CA CYS A 54 -10.82 8.55 -22.36
C CYS A 54 -11.96 9.53 -22.61
N PRO A 55 -12.99 9.18 -23.45
CA PRO A 55 -14.18 10.00 -23.60
C PRO A 55 -14.89 10.22 -22.26
N ALA A 56 -15.56 11.37 -22.12
CA ALA A 56 -16.36 11.66 -20.93
C ALA A 56 -17.40 10.56 -20.70
N GLY A 57 -17.45 10.04 -19.46
CA GLY A 57 -18.35 8.95 -19.10
C GLY A 57 -17.91 7.55 -19.53
N ALA A 58 -16.72 7.40 -20.15
CA ALA A 58 -16.18 6.09 -20.47
C ALA A 58 -15.91 5.25 -19.22
N ASN A 59 -16.08 3.93 -19.35
CA ASN A 59 -15.72 2.99 -18.31
C ASN A 59 -14.19 2.85 -18.26
N SER A 60 -13.52 3.67 -17.44
CA SER A 60 -12.09 3.50 -17.19
C SER A 60 -11.89 2.38 -16.18
N ARG A 61 -10.95 1.50 -16.49
CA ARG A 61 -10.47 0.47 -15.57
C ARG A 61 -8.98 0.63 -15.36
N TRP A 62 -8.55 0.48 -14.14
CA TRP A 62 -7.17 0.62 -13.72
C TRP A 62 -6.67 -0.68 -13.12
N LEU A 63 -5.43 -1.04 -13.43
CA LEU A 63 -4.78 -2.23 -12.88
C LEU A 63 -3.93 -1.88 -11.67
N ASP A 64 -3.21 -0.74 -11.73
CA ASP A 64 -2.22 -0.39 -10.74
C ASP A 64 -2.02 1.11 -10.60
N ILE A 65 -1.52 1.55 -9.43
CA ILE A 65 -1.09 2.92 -9.13
C ILE A 65 0.10 2.90 -8.18
N ALA A 66 1.05 3.81 -8.40
CA ALA A 66 2.20 4.01 -7.53
C ALA A 66 2.53 5.49 -7.37
N CYS A 67 2.94 5.89 -6.18
CA CYS A 67 3.41 7.23 -5.84
C CYS A 67 4.90 7.18 -5.51
N GLY A 68 5.69 8.00 -6.20
CA GLY A 68 7.09 8.24 -5.87
C GLY A 68 7.26 9.44 -4.93
N ARG A 69 8.45 10.03 -4.88
CA ARG A 69 8.65 11.21 -4.04
C ARG A 69 7.79 12.39 -4.50
N GLU A 70 7.83 12.73 -5.79
CA GLU A 70 7.08 13.83 -6.39
C GLU A 70 6.53 13.49 -7.78
N HIS A 71 6.33 12.21 -8.08
CA HIS A 71 5.70 11.74 -9.31
C HIS A 71 4.74 10.61 -9.02
N THR A 72 3.85 10.35 -9.95
CA THR A 72 2.83 9.29 -9.86
C THR A 72 2.78 8.53 -11.16
N ALA A 73 2.50 7.25 -11.08
CA ALA A 73 2.28 6.38 -12.23
C ALA A 73 1.02 5.56 -12.06
N ALA A 74 0.26 5.35 -13.15
CA ALA A 74 -0.93 4.51 -13.16
C ALA A 74 -0.98 3.63 -14.40
N VAL A 75 -1.45 2.41 -14.23
CA VAL A 75 -1.60 1.42 -15.30
C VAL A 75 -3.08 1.24 -15.60
N ALA A 76 -3.47 1.50 -16.85
CA ALA A 76 -4.82 1.25 -17.32
C ALA A 76 -5.06 -0.24 -17.63
N SER A 77 -6.33 -0.64 -17.71
CA SER A 77 -6.71 -2.04 -17.97
C SER A 77 -6.29 -2.56 -19.35
N ASP A 78 -6.01 -1.65 -20.28
CA ASP A 78 -5.44 -1.99 -21.59
C ASP A 78 -3.91 -2.17 -21.53
N GLY A 79 -3.28 -2.09 -20.35
CA GLY A 79 -1.84 -2.18 -20.15
C GLY A 79 -1.08 -0.89 -20.51
N SER A 80 -1.76 0.22 -20.78
CA SER A 80 -1.12 1.51 -21.00
C SER A 80 -0.62 2.10 -19.68
N LEU A 81 0.62 2.58 -19.68
CA LEU A 81 1.21 3.27 -18.53
C LEU A 81 1.12 4.78 -18.72
N PHE A 82 0.68 5.46 -17.67
CA PHE A 82 0.65 6.92 -17.56
C PHE A 82 1.52 7.38 -16.39
N THR A 83 2.27 8.45 -16.59
CA THR A 83 3.13 9.06 -15.56
C THR A 83 2.93 10.57 -15.53
N TRP A 84 3.11 11.21 -14.36
CA TRP A 84 3.01 12.65 -14.17
C TRP A 84 3.70 13.10 -12.89
N GLY A 85 3.95 14.40 -12.75
CA GLY A 85 4.67 15.00 -11.63
C GLY A 85 6.05 15.51 -12.03
N ALA A 86 7.00 15.51 -11.09
CA ALA A 86 8.39 15.88 -11.29
C ALA A 86 9.11 14.94 -12.26
N ASN A 87 10.07 15.51 -13.04
CA ASN A 87 10.83 14.76 -14.04
C ASN A 87 12.32 15.12 -14.11
N ASP A 88 12.85 15.79 -13.11
CA ASP A 88 14.23 16.29 -13.09
C ASP A 88 15.32 15.22 -13.32
N PHE A 89 14.94 13.95 -13.24
CA PHE A 89 15.80 12.79 -13.42
C PHE A 89 15.27 11.81 -14.50
N GLY A 90 14.32 12.24 -15.33
CA GLY A 90 13.70 11.39 -16.33
C GLY A 90 12.76 10.31 -15.77
N GLN A 91 12.29 10.46 -14.52
CA GLN A 91 11.46 9.44 -13.84
C GLN A 91 10.07 9.24 -14.47
N LEU A 92 9.61 10.14 -15.34
CA LEU A 92 8.37 9.98 -16.09
C LEU A 92 8.52 9.06 -17.31
N GLY A 93 9.74 8.88 -17.83
CA GLY A 93 10.03 7.94 -18.91
C GLY A 93 9.55 8.42 -20.29
N ASP A 94 9.38 9.72 -20.50
CA ASP A 94 8.93 10.29 -21.76
C ASP A 94 10.11 10.77 -22.66
N GLY A 95 11.36 10.54 -22.23
CA GLY A 95 12.58 10.95 -22.93
C GLY A 95 12.95 12.41 -22.71
N THR A 96 12.39 13.04 -21.67
CA THR A 96 12.68 14.42 -21.27
C THR A 96 12.97 14.49 -19.77
N GLU A 97 13.46 15.65 -19.31
CA GLU A 97 13.58 16.00 -17.90
C GLU A 97 12.55 17.05 -17.47
N GLU A 98 11.52 17.29 -18.30
CA GLU A 98 10.47 18.25 -18.03
C GLU A 98 9.31 17.60 -17.25
N GLY A 99 8.94 18.20 -16.11
CA GLY A 99 7.77 17.75 -15.32
C GLY A 99 6.45 17.84 -16.08
N ARG A 100 5.51 16.97 -15.75
CA ARG A 100 4.18 16.93 -16.34
C ARG A 100 3.11 17.11 -15.26
N LYS A 101 2.28 18.15 -15.41
CA LYS A 101 1.16 18.40 -14.48
C LYS A 101 -0.02 17.47 -14.65
N TYR A 102 -0.09 16.77 -15.79
CA TYR A 102 -1.17 15.88 -16.16
C TYR A 102 -0.66 14.49 -16.51
N PRO A 103 -1.51 13.46 -16.31
CA PRO A 103 -1.18 12.12 -16.76
C PRO A 103 -0.77 12.10 -18.24
N THR A 104 0.42 11.60 -18.51
CA THR A 104 0.99 11.50 -19.86
C THR A 104 1.33 10.06 -20.15
N LYS A 105 0.87 9.54 -21.28
CA LYS A 105 1.11 8.16 -21.71
C LYS A 105 2.59 7.94 -22.06
N VAL A 106 3.19 6.90 -21.49
CA VAL A 106 4.57 6.46 -21.79
C VAL A 106 4.57 5.70 -23.12
N LYS A 107 4.90 6.40 -24.20
CA LYS A 107 4.81 5.87 -25.59
C LYS A 107 5.80 4.74 -25.85
N GLN A 108 6.95 4.72 -25.18
CA GLN A 108 8.00 3.72 -25.34
C GLN A 108 7.57 2.31 -24.91
N LEU A 109 6.50 2.20 -24.10
CA LEU A 109 5.93 0.92 -23.69
C LEU A 109 4.63 0.56 -24.46
N GLN A 110 4.37 1.19 -25.60
CA GLN A 110 3.12 0.92 -26.35
C GLN A 110 3.02 -0.50 -26.91
N THR A 111 4.15 -1.18 -27.14
CA THR A 111 4.21 -2.59 -27.57
C THR A 111 4.13 -3.57 -26.41
N GLU A 112 4.16 -3.08 -25.19
CA GLU A 112 4.09 -3.86 -23.97
C GLU A 112 2.72 -3.72 -23.31
N PHE A 113 2.29 -4.75 -22.62
CA PHE A 113 1.16 -4.72 -21.70
C PHE A 113 1.70 -4.61 -20.29
N VAL A 114 1.68 -3.40 -19.72
CA VAL A 114 2.13 -3.18 -18.34
C VAL A 114 1.15 -3.81 -17.35
N LYS A 115 1.66 -4.60 -16.41
CA LYS A 115 0.89 -5.28 -15.35
C LYS A 115 0.94 -4.53 -14.03
N SER A 116 2.13 -4.02 -13.68
CA SER A 116 2.34 -3.30 -12.43
C SER A 116 3.45 -2.28 -12.55
N VAL A 117 3.42 -1.28 -11.65
CA VAL A 117 4.38 -0.19 -11.59
C VAL A 117 4.81 0.08 -10.16
N SER A 118 6.06 0.49 -9.97
CA SER A 118 6.59 0.97 -8.69
C SER A 118 7.38 2.25 -8.92
N CYS A 119 7.15 3.24 -8.06
CA CYS A 119 7.81 4.54 -8.09
C CYS A 119 8.69 4.68 -6.85
N GLY A 120 9.97 5.02 -7.07
CA GLY A 120 10.91 5.38 -6.01
C GLY A 120 10.97 6.89 -5.79
N ALA A 121 12.06 7.39 -5.20
CA ALA A 121 12.21 8.84 -5.06
C ALA A 121 12.29 9.53 -6.43
N HIS A 122 13.15 9.04 -7.31
CA HIS A 122 13.45 9.63 -8.61
C HIS A 122 13.62 8.59 -9.72
N CYS A 123 13.05 7.42 -9.54
CA CYS A 123 13.05 6.35 -10.54
C CYS A 123 11.70 5.67 -10.61
N THR A 124 11.47 4.98 -11.70
CA THR A 124 10.26 4.19 -11.93
C THR A 124 10.65 2.83 -12.49
N ALA A 125 9.93 1.79 -12.10
CA ALA A 125 10.06 0.46 -12.63
C ALA A 125 8.68 -0.11 -12.98
N ALA A 126 8.60 -0.88 -14.07
CA ALA A 126 7.37 -1.51 -14.52
C ALA A 126 7.60 -2.96 -14.91
N ILE A 127 6.64 -3.81 -14.59
CA ILE A 127 6.58 -5.18 -15.06
C ILE A 127 5.59 -5.24 -16.23
N ALA A 128 6.04 -5.73 -17.37
CA ALA A 128 5.22 -5.78 -18.59
C ALA A 128 5.41 -7.09 -19.36
N GLU A 129 4.44 -7.42 -20.18
CA GLU A 129 4.45 -8.54 -21.13
C GLU A 129 4.33 -8.00 -22.55
N PRO A 130 4.97 -8.59 -23.57
CA PRO A 130 4.75 -8.20 -24.95
C PRO A 130 3.26 -8.33 -25.34
N ARG A 131 2.74 -7.37 -26.09
CA ARG A 131 1.33 -7.44 -26.59
C ARG A 131 1.14 -8.47 -27.67
N GLU A 132 2.16 -8.66 -28.49
CA GLU A 132 2.16 -9.71 -29.53
C GLU A 132 2.74 -10.99 -28.93
N ASN A 133 1.89 -11.98 -28.75
CA ASN A 133 2.26 -13.30 -28.27
C ASN A 133 2.43 -14.21 -29.51
N ASP A 134 3.68 -14.53 -29.88
CA ASP A 134 4.02 -15.48 -30.93
C ASP A 134 3.87 -16.95 -30.49
N GLY A 135 3.16 -17.21 -29.38
CA GLY A 135 3.01 -18.53 -28.77
C GLY A 135 4.17 -18.96 -27.88
N THR A 136 5.18 -18.11 -27.69
CA THR A 136 6.23 -18.35 -26.69
C THR A 136 5.74 -18.09 -25.28
N ILE A 137 6.39 -18.71 -24.30
CA ILE A 137 6.07 -18.58 -22.88
C ILE A 137 6.03 -17.09 -22.50
N SER A 138 4.92 -16.64 -21.91
CA SER A 138 4.73 -15.27 -21.44
C SER A 138 5.87 -14.90 -20.47
N THR A 139 6.84 -14.15 -20.97
CA THR A 139 7.97 -13.67 -20.17
C THR A 139 7.63 -12.28 -19.65
N ARG A 140 7.36 -12.16 -18.36
CA ARG A 140 7.25 -10.85 -17.72
C ARG A 140 8.61 -10.19 -17.70
N ARG A 141 8.69 -9.02 -18.35
CA ARG A 141 9.90 -8.22 -18.50
C ARG A 141 9.89 -7.09 -17.48
N LEU A 142 11.08 -6.76 -16.97
CA LEU A 142 11.26 -5.64 -16.05
C LEU A 142 11.85 -4.45 -16.83
N TRP A 143 11.17 -3.32 -16.74
CA TRP A 143 11.56 -2.05 -17.33
C TRP A 143 11.90 -1.07 -16.21
N VAL A 144 12.99 -0.31 -16.35
CA VAL A 144 13.46 0.64 -15.36
C VAL A 144 13.94 1.93 -16.02
N TRP A 145 13.74 3.08 -15.34
CA TRP A 145 14.21 4.39 -15.81
C TRP A 145 14.27 5.42 -14.67
N GLY A 146 14.84 6.58 -14.97
CA GLY A 146 15.04 7.66 -14.00
C GLY A 146 16.42 7.63 -13.36
N GLN A 147 16.56 8.31 -12.24
CA GLN A 147 17.82 8.46 -11.52
C GLN A 147 18.46 7.11 -11.21
N ASN A 148 19.77 6.99 -11.45
CA ASN A 148 20.55 5.78 -11.20
C ASN A 148 20.17 4.58 -12.09
N GLN A 149 19.25 4.74 -13.04
CA GLN A 149 18.90 3.72 -14.03
C GLN A 149 19.55 3.98 -15.39
N GLY A 150 20.25 5.12 -15.53
CA GLY A 150 21.01 5.51 -16.70
C GLY A 150 20.15 5.86 -17.92
N SER A 151 18.88 6.25 -17.72
CA SER A 151 17.97 6.60 -18.79
C SER A 151 16.78 7.43 -18.32
N ASP A 152 16.37 8.39 -19.12
CA ASP A 152 15.15 9.20 -19.07
C ASP A 152 13.96 8.54 -19.80
N PHE A 153 14.13 7.33 -20.33
CA PHE A 153 13.07 6.52 -20.94
C PHE A 153 13.18 5.05 -20.50
N PRO A 154 12.07 4.26 -20.52
CA PRO A 154 12.08 2.87 -20.13
C PRO A 154 13.14 2.05 -20.85
N ARG A 155 13.99 1.38 -20.08
CA ARG A 155 14.96 0.39 -20.58
C ARG A 155 14.63 -0.97 -20.03
N LEU A 156 14.72 -1.96 -20.90
CA LEU A 156 14.61 -3.34 -20.49
C LEU A 156 15.78 -3.71 -19.57
N TYR A 157 15.43 -4.21 -18.40
CA TYR A 157 16.41 -4.63 -17.41
C TYR A 157 16.85 -6.07 -17.68
N TRP A 158 18.11 -6.22 -18.07
CA TRP A 158 18.75 -7.52 -18.36
C TRP A 158 19.54 -8.07 -17.16
N GLY A 159 19.06 -7.86 -15.94
CA GLY A 159 19.78 -8.25 -14.75
C GLY A 159 20.16 -9.74 -14.66
N ALA A 160 20.78 -10.11 -13.54
CA ALA A 160 21.36 -11.44 -13.33
C ALA A 160 20.32 -12.54 -13.00
N PHE A 161 19.03 -12.34 -13.29
CA PHE A 161 18.06 -13.44 -13.20
C PHE A 161 18.39 -14.54 -14.23
N PRO A 162 18.20 -15.82 -13.88
CA PRO A 162 18.25 -16.90 -14.86
C PRO A 162 17.36 -16.63 -16.06
N GLN A 163 17.71 -17.17 -17.23
CA GLN A 163 16.86 -17.08 -18.41
C GLN A 163 15.47 -17.65 -18.08
N ASN A 164 14.41 -17.01 -18.59
CA ASN A 164 13.01 -17.37 -18.36
C ASN A 164 12.48 -17.14 -16.94
N THR A 165 13.19 -16.38 -16.09
CA THR A 165 12.65 -15.99 -14.78
C THR A 165 11.46 -15.05 -14.96
N ILE A 166 10.35 -15.42 -14.34
CA ILE A 166 9.14 -14.57 -14.32
C ILE A 166 9.22 -13.61 -13.13
N ILE A 167 9.21 -12.31 -13.40
CA ILE A 167 9.21 -11.30 -12.36
C ILE A 167 7.79 -11.13 -11.83
N ARG A 168 7.64 -11.29 -10.52
CA ARG A 168 6.36 -11.17 -9.82
C ARG A 168 6.10 -9.77 -9.29
N GLN A 169 7.13 -9.14 -8.70
CA GLN A 169 7.04 -7.85 -8.04
C GLN A 169 8.32 -7.04 -8.23
N VAL A 170 8.17 -5.72 -8.29
CA VAL A 170 9.28 -4.77 -8.16
C VAL A 170 8.92 -3.73 -7.11
N SER A 171 9.89 -3.33 -6.30
CA SER A 171 9.77 -2.26 -5.31
C SER A 171 10.94 -1.30 -5.44
N CYS A 172 10.61 -0.02 -5.62
CA CYS A 172 11.58 1.06 -5.73
C CYS A 172 11.65 1.83 -4.40
N GLY A 173 12.83 1.92 -3.82
CA GLY A 173 13.12 2.80 -2.68
C GLY A 173 13.59 4.18 -3.15
N ALA A 174 14.16 4.97 -2.23
CA ALA A 174 14.71 6.27 -2.62
C ALA A 174 15.94 6.14 -3.54
N VAL A 175 16.79 5.18 -3.28
CA VAL A 175 18.12 5.07 -3.93
C VAL A 175 18.45 3.64 -4.40
N HIS A 176 17.53 2.69 -4.21
CA HIS A 176 17.73 1.28 -4.58
C HIS A 176 16.42 0.69 -5.10
N VAL A 177 16.54 -0.42 -5.82
CA VAL A 177 15.42 -1.16 -6.39
C VAL A 177 15.60 -2.64 -6.06
N VAL A 178 14.51 -3.31 -5.73
CA VAL A 178 14.47 -4.76 -5.50
C VAL A 178 13.38 -5.38 -6.36
N ALA A 179 13.74 -6.41 -7.11
CA ALA A 179 12.82 -7.23 -7.89
C ALA A 179 12.71 -8.63 -7.29
N LEU A 180 11.50 -9.17 -7.30
CA LEU A 180 11.16 -10.50 -6.78
C LEU A 180 10.63 -11.37 -7.92
N SER A 181 11.21 -12.57 -8.08
CA SER A 181 10.71 -13.58 -9.02
C SER A 181 9.57 -14.42 -8.43
N GLU A 182 8.85 -15.15 -9.27
CA GLU A 182 7.83 -16.12 -8.82
C GLU A 182 8.41 -17.25 -7.97
N ASP A 183 9.69 -17.59 -8.21
CA ASP A 183 10.42 -18.61 -7.43
C ASP A 183 10.85 -18.10 -6.05
N GLY A 184 10.61 -16.81 -5.74
CA GLY A 184 10.97 -16.20 -4.47
C GLY A 184 12.41 -15.69 -4.40
N LEU A 185 13.11 -15.56 -5.56
CA LEU A 185 14.43 -14.97 -5.63
C LEU A 185 14.36 -13.45 -5.63
N LEU A 186 15.27 -12.81 -4.90
CA LEU A 186 15.42 -11.36 -4.88
C LEU A 186 16.64 -10.93 -5.70
N GLN A 187 16.47 -9.86 -6.45
CA GLN A 187 17.55 -9.12 -7.09
C GLN A 187 17.49 -7.67 -6.69
N ALA A 188 18.61 -7.12 -6.20
CA ALA A 188 18.70 -5.75 -5.75
C ALA A 188 19.87 -5.01 -6.40
N TRP A 189 19.66 -3.71 -6.67
CA TRP A 189 20.68 -2.81 -7.21
C TRP A 189 20.42 -1.36 -6.79
N GLY A 190 21.40 -0.50 -7.00
CA GLY A 190 21.42 0.90 -6.61
C GLY A 190 22.47 1.19 -5.54
N TYR A 191 22.23 2.16 -4.68
CA TYR A 191 23.11 2.49 -3.56
C TYR A 191 23.07 1.40 -2.48
N ASN A 192 24.21 1.23 -1.80
CA ASN A 192 24.39 0.22 -0.76
C ASN A 192 25.22 0.70 0.44
N GLU A 193 25.23 1.98 0.72
CA GLU A 193 26.00 2.56 1.81
C GLU A 193 25.57 2.04 3.19
N PHE A 194 24.28 1.72 3.31
CA PHE A 194 23.70 1.19 4.56
C PHE A 194 23.39 -0.31 4.50
N GLY A 195 23.80 -1.02 3.43
CA GLY A 195 23.50 -2.43 3.28
C GLY A 195 22.10 -2.74 2.76
N GLN A 196 21.36 -1.75 2.25
CA GLN A 196 19.99 -1.88 1.78
C GLN A 196 19.79 -2.87 0.61
N LEU A 197 20.88 -3.30 -0.03
CA LEU A 197 20.86 -4.37 -1.03
C LEU A 197 20.96 -5.78 -0.39
N GLY A 198 21.21 -5.93 0.91
CA GLY A 198 21.21 -7.22 1.59
C GLY A 198 22.34 -8.18 1.20
N ARG A 199 23.53 -7.66 0.84
CA ARG A 199 24.64 -8.46 0.27
C ARG A 199 25.73 -8.85 1.27
N GLY A 200 25.59 -8.45 2.53
CA GLY A 200 26.61 -8.64 3.56
C GLY A 200 27.81 -7.69 3.48
N ILE A 201 27.75 -6.73 2.57
CA ILE A 201 28.78 -5.69 2.38
C ILE A 201 28.12 -4.33 2.18
N THR A 202 28.86 -3.28 2.53
CA THR A 202 28.53 -1.90 2.14
C THR A 202 29.50 -1.43 1.06
N CYS A 203 29.05 -0.56 0.19
CA CYS A 203 29.87 0.09 -0.81
C CYS A 203 29.39 1.52 -1.01
N GLU A 204 30.31 2.46 -1.12
CA GLU A 204 30.00 3.82 -1.55
C GLU A 204 29.66 3.84 -3.04
N GLY A 205 28.67 4.65 -3.41
CA GLY A 205 28.25 4.84 -4.79
C GLY A 205 27.30 3.74 -5.32
N LEU A 206 27.10 3.78 -6.63
CA LEU A 206 26.17 2.90 -7.34
C LEU A 206 26.75 1.49 -7.47
N GLN A 207 25.96 0.52 -7.07
CA GLN A 207 26.26 -0.88 -7.24
C GLN A 207 25.42 -1.47 -8.35
N GLY A 208 26.10 -2.17 -9.28
CA GLY A 208 25.43 -2.97 -10.31
C GLY A 208 24.57 -4.07 -9.70
N ALA A 209 23.59 -4.52 -10.45
CA ALA A 209 22.68 -5.56 -10.00
C ALA A 209 23.42 -6.88 -9.76
N ARG A 210 23.12 -7.47 -8.62
CA ARG A 210 23.50 -8.86 -8.32
C ARG A 210 22.31 -9.54 -7.69
N VAL A 211 22.12 -10.81 -8.00
CA VAL A 211 21.13 -11.65 -7.32
C VAL A 211 21.54 -11.73 -5.87
N ILE A 212 20.64 -11.28 -4.99
CA ILE A 212 20.64 -11.76 -3.62
C ILE A 212 20.05 -13.15 -3.76
N ASN A 213 20.90 -14.17 -3.88
CA ASN A 213 20.38 -15.50 -3.73
C ASN A 213 19.68 -15.55 -2.36
N ALA A 214 18.45 -16.02 -2.35
CA ALA A 214 17.79 -16.41 -1.10
C ALA A 214 18.61 -17.50 -0.36
N TYR A 215 19.60 -18.07 -0.98
CA TYR A 215 20.66 -18.91 -0.42
C TYR A 215 21.74 -18.12 0.35
N ALA A 216 21.85 -16.83 0.18
CA ALA A 216 22.88 -16.04 0.78
C ALA A 216 22.48 -15.59 2.19
N LYS A 217 22.72 -16.45 3.17
CA LYS A 217 22.96 -16.09 4.56
C LYS A 217 21.89 -15.17 5.16
N PHE A 218 20.70 -15.69 5.40
CA PHE A 218 19.90 -15.21 6.53
C PHE A 218 20.71 -15.48 7.81
N LEU A 219 20.94 -14.47 8.63
CA LEU A 219 21.92 -14.47 9.71
C LEU A 219 21.68 -15.54 10.80
N ASP A 220 20.50 -16.15 10.88
CA ASP A 220 20.06 -16.96 12.01
C ASP A 220 19.55 -18.37 11.68
N GLU A 221 19.62 -18.86 10.43
CA GLU A 221 19.03 -20.16 10.10
C GLU A 221 19.97 -21.09 9.30
N ALA A 222 19.78 -22.39 9.54
CA ALA A 222 20.33 -23.48 8.74
C ALA A 222 19.97 -23.28 7.24
N PRO A 223 20.70 -23.93 6.31
CA PRO A 223 20.65 -23.63 4.88
C PRO A 223 19.35 -24.02 4.19
N GLU A 224 18.21 -23.78 4.81
CA GLU A 224 16.90 -23.90 4.17
C GLU A 224 16.60 -22.65 3.34
N LEU A 225 16.12 -22.91 2.14
CA LEU A 225 15.75 -21.90 1.18
C LEU A 225 14.57 -21.07 1.70
N VAL A 226 14.79 -19.81 2.08
CA VAL A 226 13.70 -18.89 2.42
C VAL A 226 13.10 -18.36 1.14
N LYS A 227 11.91 -18.83 0.80
CA LYS A 227 11.15 -18.33 -0.35
C LYS A 227 10.41 -17.05 0.03
N ILE A 228 10.74 -15.95 -0.66
CA ILE A 228 10.11 -14.64 -0.46
C ILE A 228 8.84 -14.53 -1.29
N THR A 229 7.80 -13.95 -0.71
CA THR A 229 6.50 -13.74 -1.35
C THR A 229 6.17 -12.26 -1.57
N GLN A 230 6.79 -11.36 -0.82
CA GLN A 230 6.59 -9.92 -0.96
C GLN A 230 7.85 -9.16 -0.56
N VAL A 231 8.08 -8.00 -1.18
CA VAL A 231 9.15 -7.07 -0.83
C VAL A 231 8.65 -5.64 -0.82
N SER A 232 9.18 -4.82 0.10
CA SER A 232 8.92 -3.38 0.16
C SER A 232 10.22 -2.63 0.45
N CYS A 233 10.48 -1.58 -0.32
CA CYS A 233 11.65 -0.72 -0.16
C CYS A 233 11.25 0.61 0.46
N GLY A 234 11.95 1.02 1.50
CA GLY A 234 11.86 2.34 2.09
C GLY A 234 12.91 3.29 1.52
N GLU A 235 13.26 4.35 2.27
CA GLU A 235 14.29 5.28 1.80
C GLU A 235 15.67 4.62 1.74
N TYR A 236 16.10 3.98 2.82
CA TYR A 236 17.40 3.31 2.94
C TYR A 236 17.33 1.92 3.61
N HIS A 237 16.15 1.32 3.64
CA HIS A 237 15.95 -0.02 4.19
C HIS A 237 14.99 -0.83 3.32
N THR A 238 15.01 -2.12 3.53
CA THR A 238 14.17 -3.06 2.80
C THR A 238 13.51 -4.02 3.78
N ALA A 239 12.27 -4.40 3.50
CA ALA A 239 11.56 -5.46 4.20
C ALA A 239 11.04 -6.51 3.21
N ALA A 240 10.99 -7.76 3.65
CA ALA A 240 10.45 -8.87 2.87
C ALA A 240 9.62 -9.80 3.74
N ILE A 241 8.66 -10.49 3.13
CA ILE A 241 7.85 -11.54 3.79
C ILE A 241 8.17 -12.87 3.13
N SER A 242 8.44 -13.90 3.96
CA SER A 242 8.61 -15.27 3.50
C SER A 242 7.24 -15.96 3.23
N GLU A 243 7.25 -17.10 2.56
CA GLU A 243 6.04 -17.93 2.39
C GLU A 243 5.48 -18.44 3.73
N LYS A 244 6.31 -18.47 4.78
CA LYS A 244 5.88 -18.81 6.15
C LYS A 244 5.25 -17.61 6.89
N GLY A 245 5.14 -16.43 6.26
CA GLY A 245 4.61 -15.21 6.87
C GLY A 245 5.57 -14.51 7.83
N GLU A 246 6.88 -14.84 7.80
CA GLU A 246 7.93 -14.20 8.61
C GLU A 246 8.41 -12.93 7.93
N VAL A 247 8.76 -11.92 8.73
CA VAL A 247 9.30 -10.64 8.24
C VAL A 247 10.81 -10.60 8.40
N TYR A 248 11.48 -10.19 7.34
CA TYR A 248 12.92 -9.91 7.30
C TYR A 248 13.14 -8.45 6.94
N THR A 249 14.11 -7.80 7.60
CA THR A 249 14.48 -6.40 7.33
C THR A 249 15.98 -6.25 7.26
N TRP A 250 16.45 -5.28 6.44
CA TRP A 250 17.86 -4.95 6.29
C TRP A 250 18.05 -3.53 5.77
N GLY A 251 19.27 -3.01 5.79
CA GLY A 251 19.61 -1.65 5.43
C GLY A 251 19.82 -0.78 6.66
N LEU A 252 19.47 0.49 6.58
CA LEU A 252 19.61 1.48 7.67
C LEU A 252 18.64 1.19 8.81
N GLY A 253 19.15 1.18 10.04
CA GLY A 253 18.40 0.91 11.28
C GLY A 253 18.41 2.03 12.31
N SER A 254 19.09 3.16 12.03
CA SER A 254 19.34 4.24 13.01
C SER A 254 18.09 4.87 13.65
N MET A 255 16.93 4.73 13.00
CA MET A 255 15.62 5.19 13.51
C MET A 255 14.76 4.04 14.04
N GLY A 256 15.32 2.83 14.19
CA GLY A 256 14.59 1.65 14.64
C GLY A 256 13.75 0.97 13.57
N GLN A 257 13.80 1.41 12.30
CA GLN A 257 12.95 0.93 11.19
C GLN A 257 13.17 -0.53 10.83
N LEU A 258 14.23 -1.17 11.33
CA LEU A 258 14.48 -2.60 11.15
C LEU A 258 13.75 -3.50 12.16
N GLY A 259 13.37 -2.98 13.34
CA GLY A 259 12.62 -3.75 14.33
C GLY A 259 13.44 -4.75 15.17
N HIS A 260 14.78 -4.62 15.25
CA HIS A 260 15.70 -5.59 15.86
C HIS A 260 16.15 -5.25 17.29
N CYS A 261 15.41 -4.41 18.00
CA CYS A 261 15.70 -4.02 19.39
C CYS A 261 17.04 -3.28 19.59
N SER A 262 17.62 -2.72 18.51
CA SER A 262 18.84 -1.91 18.59
C SER A 262 18.55 -0.44 18.23
N LEU A 263 19.21 0.48 18.89
CA LEU A 263 19.14 1.93 18.67
C LEU A 263 20.51 2.59 18.69
N GLN A 264 21.54 1.87 18.27
CA GLN A 264 22.87 2.49 18.21
C GLN A 264 22.96 3.43 16.99
N SER A 265 23.67 4.53 17.16
CA SER A 265 23.92 5.45 16.05
C SER A 265 24.73 4.71 14.98
N GLY A 266 24.20 4.67 13.75
CA GLY A 266 24.82 3.95 12.64
C GLY A 266 24.41 2.47 12.52
N ASP A 267 23.39 2.03 13.28
CA ASP A 267 22.84 0.68 13.15
C ASP A 267 22.43 0.39 11.72
N LYS A 268 22.93 -0.70 11.19
CA LYS A 268 22.60 -1.21 9.87
C LYS A 268 22.70 -2.73 9.83
N GLU A 269 21.80 -3.34 9.09
CA GLU A 269 21.85 -4.76 8.80
C GLU A 269 22.26 -4.95 7.33
N LEU A 270 23.36 -5.66 7.14
CA LEU A 270 23.92 -5.87 5.80
C LEU A 270 23.32 -7.07 5.07
N LEU A 271 22.61 -7.91 5.81
CA LEU A 271 21.95 -9.13 5.34
C LEU A 271 20.48 -9.10 5.81
N PRO A 272 19.57 -9.75 5.09
CA PRO A 272 18.21 -9.96 5.58
C PRO A 272 18.23 -10.62 6.95
N ARG A 273 17.65 -9.96 7.96
CA ARG A 273 17.52 -10.46 9.33
C ARG A 273 16.07 -10.57 9.73
N ARG A 274 15.68 -11.69 10.34
CA ARG A 274 14.32 -11.94 10.79
C ARG A 274 13.95 -11.01 11.96
N VAL A 275 12.72 -10.47 11.92
CA VAL A 275 12.18 -9.63 13.00
C VAL A 275 11.59 -10.53 14.08
N VAL A 276 12.41 -10.95 15.03
CA VAL A 276 12.07 -11.92 16.09
C VAL A 276 10.87 -11.49 16.94
N ALA A 277 10.64 -10.18 17.09
CA ALA A 277 9.49 -9.65 17.82
C ALA A 277 8.13 -9.98 17.17
N LEU A 278 8.13 -10.46 15.92
CA LEU A 278 6.94 -10.93 15.20
C LEU A 278 6.86 -12.47 15.11
N ASP A 279 7.72 -13.21 15.83
CA ASP A 279 7.69 -14.67 15.78
C ASP A 279 6.34 -15.23 16.22
N GLY A 280 5.84 -16.20 15.43
CA GLY A 280 4.51 -16.79 15.64
C GLY A 280 3.34 -15.94 15.13
N ILE A 281 3.61 -14.75 14.58
CA ILE A 281 2.61 -13.86 13.98
C ILE A 281 2.71 -13.94 12.46
N LEU A 282 1.69 -14.47 11.81
CA LEU A 282 1.66 -14.59 10.35
C LEU A 282 1.37 -13.24 9.70
N ILE A 283 2.36 -12.69 9.00
CA ILE A 283 2.23 -11.41 8.28
C ILE A 283 1.81 -11.68 6.84
N LYS A 284 0.84 -10.88 6.34
CA LYS A 284 0.35 -10.94 4.95
C LYS A 284 0.80 -9.79 4.08
N ASP A 285 1.15 -8.64 4.69
CA ASP A 285 1.51 -7.42 3.97
C ASP A 285 2.54 -6.61 4.76
N VAL A 286 3.50 -6.00 4.08
CA VAL A 286 4.53 -5.12 4.65
C VAL A 286 4.73 -3.89 3.79
N ALA A 287 4.82 -2.72 4.40
CA ALA A 287 5.11 -1.46 3.75
C ALA A 287 6.23 -0.71 4.47
N CYS A 288 7.22 -0.24 3.70
CA CYS A 288 8.31 0.59 4.17
C CYS A 288 8.07 2.04 3.78
N GLY A 289 8.18 2.96 4.74
CA GLY A 289 8.20 4.39 4.52
C GLY A 289 9.62 4.95 4.49
N GLY A 290 9.78 6.27 4.71
CA GLY A 290 11.12 6.88 4.77
C GLY A 290 11.96 6.27 5.90
N VAL A 291 11.43 6.30 7.11
CA VAL A 291 12.14 5.86 8.34
C VAL A 291 11.27 4.97 9.24
N HIS A 292 10.20 4.40 8.72
CA HIS A 292 9.29 3.51 9.48
C HIS A 292 8.87 2.32 8.62
N THR A 293 8.39 1.29 9.30
CA THR A 293 7.89 0.06 8.68
C THR A 293 6.56 -0.32 9.32
N CYS A 294 5.63 -0.78 8.51
CA CYS A 294 4.33 -1.29 8.93
C CYS A 294 4.13 -2.72 8.43
N ALA A 295 3.48 -3.56 9.23
CA ALA A 295 3.12 -4.93 8.85
C ALA A 295 1.69 -5.26 9.24
N VAL A 296 0.96 -5.90 8.32
CA VAL A 296 -0.42 -6.35 8.53
C VAL A 296 -0.44 -7.85 8.68
N THR A 297 -1.06 -8.33 9.75
CA THR A 297 -1.21 -9.77 10.00
C THR A 297 -2.31 -10.37 9.13
N GLN A 298 -2.33 -11.69 8.97
CA GLN A 298 -3.44 -12.40 8.30
C GLN A 298 -4.80 -12.14 8.97
N LYS A 299 -4.80 -11.88 10.30
CA LYS A 299 -6.01 -11.53 11.05
C LYS A 299 -6.42 -10.06 10.93
N GLY A 300 -5.63 -9.24 10.23
CA GLY A 300 -5.91 -7.82 10.01
C GLY A 300 -5.45 -6.91 11.15
N ALA A 301 -4.54 -7.32 12.02
CA ALA A 301 -3.88 -6.42 12.96
C ALA A 301 -2.71 -5.69 12.27
N LEU A 302 -2.51 -4.41 12.61
CA LEU A 302 -1.40 -3.58 12.12
C LEU A 302 -0.35 -3.39 13.21
N TYR A 303 0.87 -3.69 12.88
CA TYR A 303 2.07 -3.34 13.65
C TYR A 303 2.85 -2.24 12.94
N ALA A 304 3.45 -1.31 13.70
CA ALA A 304 4.33 -0.28 13.17
C ALA A 304 5.57 -0.10 14.05
N TRP A 305 6.69 0.26 13.43
CA TRP A 305 7.95 0.54 14.12
C TRP A 305 8.85 1.47 13.31
N GLY A 306 9.90 1.98 13.94
CA GLY A 306 10.80 2.95 13.34
C GLY A 306 10.65 4.35 13.91
N GLY A 307 10.93 5.35 13.09
CA GLY A 307 10.80 6.77 13.44
C GLY A 307 9.35 7.22 13.53
N GLY A 308 8.99 7.94 14.58
CA GLY A 308 7.65 8.42 14.86
C GLY A 308 7.51 9.94 15.03
N GLN A 309 8.55 10.71 14.68
CA GLN A 309 8.63 12.16 14.94
C GLN A 309 7.50 12.98 14.29
N SER A 310 6.97 12.47 13.19
CA SER A 310 5.84 13.10 12.47
C SER A 310 4.49 12.45 12.76
N GLY A 311 4.41 11.51 13.71
CA GLY A 311 3.20 10.76 14.02
C GLY A 311 2.96 9.56 13.12
N GLN A 312 3.86 9.22 12.17
CA GLN A 312 3.68 8.16 11.17
C GLN A 312 3.50 6.75 11.73
N LEU A 313 3.81 6.54 13.02
CA LEU A 313 3.54 5.27 13.71
C LEU A 313 2.09 5.14 14.20
N GLY A 314 1.34 6.25 14.31
CA GLY A 314 -0.06 6.21 14.77
C GLY A 314 -0.25 5.93 16.28
N LEU A 315 0.81 6.06 17.08
CA LEU A 315 0.84 5.74 18.51
C LEU A 315 0.55 6.95 19.42
N GLY A 316 0.19 8.08 18.83
CA GLY A 316 -0.05 9.34 19.52
C GLY A 316 1.20 10.15 19.79
N PRO A 317 1.04 11.44 20.15
CA PRO A 317 2.13 12.25 20.68
C PRO A 317 2.49 11.67 22.04
N GLN A 318 3.74 11.26 22.22
CA GLN A 318 4.22 10.75 23.50
C GLN A 318 4.41 11.90 24.51
N THR A 319 3.30 12.40 25.04
CA THR A 319 3.25 13.22 26.24
C THR A 319 3.06 12.29 27.44
N GLY A 320 4.02 11.41 27.70
CA GLY A 320 3.96 10.56 28.89
C GLY A 320 4.31 11.38 30.12
N PHE A 321 3.48 11.31 31.16
CA PHE A 321 3.72 11.84 32.51
C PHE A 321 5.03 11.35 33.16
N PHE A 322 5.75 10.45 32.50
CA PHE A 322 7.05 9.89 32.91
C PHE A 322 8.21 10.28 32.02
N SER A 323 8.00 11.10 30.99
CA SER A 323 9.10 11.68 30.23
C SER A 323 9.62 12.90 30.98
N CYS A 324 10.56 12.69 31.88
CA CYS A 324 11.26 13.77 32.62
C CYS A 324 12.20 14.60 31.74
N VAL A 325 12.20 14.39 30.42
CA VAL A 325 13.02 15.13 29.47
C VAL A 325 12.15 15.68 28.35
N PRO A 326 11.78 16.98 28.40
CA PRO A 326 11.19 17.66 27.25
C PRO A 326 12.24 17.69 26.13
N ASN A 327 11.91 17.23 24.94
CA ASN A 327 12.74 17.19 23.72
C ASN A 327 13.67 15.98 23.51
N ASP A 328 13.44 14.84 24.14
CA ASP A 328 14.17 13.64 23.70
C ASP A 328 13.49 13.06 22.43
N SER A 329 14.08 13.37 21.26
CA SER A 329 13.66 12.83 19.97
C SER A 329 13.67 11.28 19.94
N LYS A 330 14.37 10.63 20.87
CA LYS A 330 14.41 9.17 21.01
C LYS A 330 13.13 8.57 21.57
N SER A 331 12.31 9.35 22.31
CA SER A 331 11.04 8.88 22.88
C SER A 331 9.98 8.52 21.82
N LEU A 332 10.10 9.07 20.60
CA LEU A 332 9.21 8.83 19.46
C LEU A 332 9.69 7.69 18.54
N LEU A 333 10.80 7.03 18.88
CA LEU A 333 11.30 5.89 18.14
C LEU A 333 10.74 4.57 18.70
N ARG A 334 10.49 3.63 17.81
CA ARG A 334 10.15 2.25 18.17
C ARG A 334 11.08 1.30 17.42
N ASN A 335 12.00 0.70 18.14
CA ASN A 335 12.97 -0.26 17.60
C ASN A 335 12.47 -1.72 17.60
N ILE A 336 11.21 -1.92 17.96
CA ILE A 336 10.47 -3.17 17.87
C ILE A 336 9.08 -2.91 17.36
N PRO A 337 8.44 -3.86 16.66
CA PRO A 337 7.04 -3.77 16.24
C PRO A 337 6.08 -3.51 17.41
N VAL A 338 5.23 -2.51 17.27
CA VAL A 338 4.18 -2.16 18.24
C VAL A 338 2.82 -2.28 17.58
N LEU A 339 1.86 -2.90 18.26
CA LEU A 339 0.48 -3.01 17.79
C LEU A 339 -0.19 -1.63 17.76
N VAL A 340 -0.69 -1.22 16.60
CA VAL A 340 -1.37 0.07 16.37
C VAL A 340 -2.87 -0.10 16.21
N VAL A 341 -3.28 -1.04 15.32
CA VAL A 341 -4.68 -1.36 15.06
C VAL A 341 -4.87 -2.86 15.30
N PRO A 342 -5.77 -3.27 16.21
CA PRO A 342 -5.86 -4.68 16.61
C PRO A 342 -6.47 -5.59 15.56
N THR A 343 -7.38 -5.09 14.72
CA THR A 343 -8.10 -5.90 13.70
C THR A 343 -8.60 -5.03 12.53
N GLY A 344 -9.07 -5.68 11.48
CA GLY A 344 -9.84 -5.03 10.42
C GLY A 344 -9.02 -4.40 9.29
N VAL A 345 -7.69 -4.37 9.38
CA VAL A 345 -6.84 -3.80 8.32
C VAL A 345 -6.73 -4.77 7.14
N GLN A 346 -6.95 -4.25 5.94
CA GLN A 346 -6.79 -4.99 4.68
C GLN A 346 -5.49 -4.67 3.97
N LEU A 347 -5.22 -3.39 3.71
CA LEU A 347 -4.05 -2.90 2.99
C LEU A 347 -3.33 -1.85 3.82
N VAL A 348 -2.02 -1.73 3.59
CA VAL A 348 -1.19 -0.68 4.17
C VAL A 348 -0.30 -0.06 3.09
N ALA A 349 -0.10 1.26 3.15
CA ALA A 349 0.89 1.97 2.35
C ALA A 349 1.60 3.00 3.23
N CYS A 350 2.92 3.06 3.11
CA CYS A 350 3.76 4.01 3.82
C CYS A 350 4.37 4.99 2.83
N GLY A 351 4.15 6.28 3.07
CA GLY A 351 4.87 7.35 2.39
C GLY A 351 6.14 7.73 3.16
N ASN A 352 6.76 8.86 2.79
CA ASN A 352 8.00 9.26 3.47
C ASN A 352 7.80 9.43 4.98
N SER A 353 6.75 10.15 5.38
CA SER A 353 6.45 10.46 6.81
C SER A 353 4.97 10.33 7.14
N HIS A 354 4.20 9.54 6.41
CA HIS A 354 2.78 9.27 6.68
C HIS A 354 2.44 7.82 6.35
N THR A 355 1.33 7.37 6.88
CA THR A 355 0.83 6.00 6.71
C THR A 355 -0.65 6.03 6.34
N LEU A 356 -1.05 5.15 5.44
CA LEU A 356 -2.42 4.91 5.03
C LEU A 356 -2.77 3.45 5.24
N ILE A 357 -4.00 3.18 5.66
CA ILE A 357 -4.58 1.84 5.65
C ILE A 357 -5.97 1.85 5.02
N SER A 358 -6.38 0.73 4.48
CA SER A 358 -7.78 0.43 4.24
C SER A 358 -8.27 -0.60 5.25
N SER A 359 -9.48 -0.42 5.72
CA SER A 359 -10.17 -1.35 6.61
C SER A 359 -11.17 -2.22 5.83
N ARG A 360 -11.61 -3.33 6.44
CA ARG A 360 -12.55 -4.27 5.82
C ARG A 360 -13.90 -3.65 5.45
N ASP A 361 -14.31 -2.60 6.17
CA ASP A 361 -15.51 -1.81 5.89
C ASP A 361 -15.34 -0.81 4.73
N GLY A 362 -14.20 -0.88 3.99
CA GLY A 362 -13.91 -0.03 2.84
C GLY A 362 -13.47 1.38 3.19
N ARG A 363 -13.26 1.71 4.47
CA ARG A 363 -12.77 3.04 4.89
C ARG A 363 -11.26 3.13 4.77
N ILE A 364 -10.78 4.34 4.47
CA ILE A 364 -9.37 4.68 4.50
C ILE A 364 -9.09 5.43 5.79
N HIS A 365 -7.95 5.12 6.41
CA HIS A 365 -7.43 5.90 7.54
C HIS A 365 -6.04 6.39 7.17
N GLY A 366 -5.73 7.64 7.57
CA GLY A 366 -4.45 8.25 7.35
C GLY A 366 -3.89 8.90 8.62
N TRP A 367 -2.57 8.87 8.77
CA TRP A 367 -1.86 9.53 9.86
C TRP A 367 -0.41 9.81 9.52
N GLY A 368 0.26 10.59 10.38
CA GLY A 368 1.63 11.05 10.19
C GLY A 368 1.70 12.53 9.80
N TYR A 369 2.75 12.90 9.08
CA TYR A 369 2.93 14.26 8.55
C TYR A 369 1.80 14.62 7.59
N ASN A 370 1.20 15.79 7.77
CA ASN A 370 0.00 16.19 7.06
C ASN A 370 -0.03 17.68 6.67
N SER A 371 1.12 18.35 6.64
CA SER A 371 1.15 19.79 6.28
C SER A 371 0.61 20.07 4.88
N TYR A 372 0.68 19.08 3.99
CA TYR A 372 0.13 19.18 2.64
C TYR A 372 -1.21 18.45 2.47
N GLY A 373 -1.75 17.86 3.54
CA GLY A 373 -2.98 17.08 3.49
C GLY A 373 -2.79 15.59 3.13
N GLN A 374 -1.54 15.08 3.05
CA GLN A 374 -1.25 13.72 2.58
C GLN A 374 -1.85 12.60 3.45
N ALA A 375 -2.13 12.86 4.72
CA ALA A 375 -2.87 11.95 5.58
C ALA A 375 -4.41 12.13 5.51
N ALA A 376 -4.88 12.99 4.57
CA ALA A 376 -6.29 13.34 4.37
C ALA A 376 -7.02 13.83 5.63
N ASN A 377 -6.32 14.55 6.50
CA ASN A 377 -6.89 15.21 7.66
C ASN A 377 -6.86 16.73 7.43
N GLU A 378 -8.02 17.36 7.38
CA GLU A 378 -8.16 18.78 7.04
C GLU A 378 -7.61 19.72 8.12
N LYS A 379 -7.61 19.28 9.38
CA LYS A 379 -7.51 20.18 10.55
C LYS A 379 -6.11 20.34 11.12
N SER A 380 -5.16 19.45 10.81
CA SER A 380 -3.86 19.44 11.48
C SER A 380 -2.70 19.20 10.51
N SER A 381 -1.54 19.78 10.80
CA SER A 381 -0.28 19.49 10.10
C SER A 381 0.34 18.14 10.48
N TYR A 382 -0.14 17.53 11.55
CA TYR A 382 0.25 16.20 12.03
C TYR A 382 -0.97 15.43 12.50
N ALA A 383 -1.17 14.23 12.00
CA ALA A 383 -2.16 13.28 12.50
C ALA A 383 -1.44 12.20 13.33
N TRP A 384 -1.58 12.26 14.64
CA TRP A 384 -0.85 11.40 15.56
C TRP A 384 -1.48 10.01 15.76
N TYR A 385 -2.74 9.86 15.39
CA TYR A 385 -3.52 8.63 15.48
C TYR A 385 -4.14 8.28 14.14
N PRO A 386 -4.43 7.00 13.88
CA PRO A 386 -5.25 6.62 12.74
C PRO A 386 -6.56 7.41 12.71
N SER A 387 -6.74 8.24 11.69
CA SER A 387 -7.93 9.08 11.51
C SER A 387 -8.66 8.65 10.26
N ALA A 388 -9.96 8.38 10.37
CA ALA A 388 -10.77 8.06 9.22
C ALA A 388 -10.76 9.22 8.22
N VAL A 389 -10.58 8.90 6.96
CA VAL A 389 -10.80 9.83 5.87
C VAL A 389 -12.28 9.84 5.59
N ASP A 390 -12.95 10.99 5.84
CA ASP A 390 -14.42 11.16 5.72
C ASP A 390 -14.92 11.04 4.27
N TRP A 391 -14.20 10.27 3.47
CA TRP A 391 -14.45 10.15 2.08
C TRP A 391 -13.95 8.79 1.56
N CYS A 392 -14.84 7.98 1.11
CA CYS A 392 -14.52 6.79 0.33
C CYS A 392 -15.70 6.43 -0.59
N VAL A 393 -15.40 6.26 -1.87
CA VAL A 393 -16.36 5.79 -2.86
C VAL A 393 -15.82 4.51 -3.47
N GLY A 394 -16.39 3.38 -3.11
CA GLY A 394 -16.05 2.09 -3.67
C GLY A 394 -15.08 1.24 -2.83
N GLU A 395 -14.87 0.00 -3.25
CA GLU A 395 -13.93 -0.93 -2.63
C GLU A 395 -12.48 -0.51 -2.93
N VAL A 396 -11.67 -0.38 -1.89
CA VAL A 396 -10.26 -0.03 -2.03
C VAL A 396 -9.47 -1.22 -2.54
N ARG A 397 -8.90 -1.10 -3.74
CA ARG A 397 -8.06 -2.13 -4.36
C ARG A 397 -6.59 -1.94 -4.09
N LYS A 398 -6.13 -0.68 -4.08
CA LYS A 398 -4.74 -0.34 -3.82
C LYS A 398 -4.61 1.01 -3.17
N LEU A 399 -3.67 1.12 -2.24
CA LEU A 399 -3.20 2.36 -1.65
C LEU A 399 -1.80 2.64 -2.18
N ALA A 400 -1.50 3.91 -2.44
CA ALA A 400 -0.15 4.38 -2.78
C ALA A 400 0.15 5.64 -1.96
N ALA A 401 1.31 5.67 -1.33
CA ALA A 401 1.79 6.78 -0.53
C ALA A 401 3.20 7.17 -0.97
N GLY A 402 3.39 8.42 -1.32
CA GLY A 402 4.64 8.95 -1.84
C GLY A 402 5.38 9.86 -0.85
N GLY A 403 6.19 10.78 -1.35
CA GLY A 403 6.92 11.74 -0.50
C GLY A 403 5.98 12.64 0.31
N GLY A 404 5.07 13.32 -0.36
CA GLY A 404 4.12 14.24 0.26
C GLY A 404 2.70 14.16 -0.31
N HIS A 405 2.40 13.13 -1.12
CA HIS A 405 1.08 12.91 -1.72
C HIS A 405 0.67 11.46 -1.60
N SER A 406 -0.60 11.22 -1.86
CA SER A 406 -1.23 9.91 -1.70
C SER A 406 -2.20 9.66 -2.85
N ALA A 407 -2.42 8.41 -3.14
CA ALA A 407 -3.41 7.98 -4.12
C ALA A 407 -4.11 6.69 -3.68
N VAL A 408 -5.30 6.49 -4.17
CA VAL A 408 -6.07 5.27 -4.00
C VAL A 408 -6.71 4.85 -5.32
N LEU A 409 -6.64 3.57 -5.57
CA LEU A 409 -7.39 2.92 -6.63
C LEU A 409 -8.57 2.20 -6.00
N THR A 410 -9.78 2.57 -6.45
CA THR A 410 -11.03 1.95 -5.97
C THR A 410 -11.79 1.33 -7.13
N ASP A 411 -12.54 0.29 -6.85
CA ASP A 411 -13.60 -0.14 -7.74
C ASP A 411 -14.74 0.87 -7.62
N ALA A 412 -15.13 1.47 -8.75
CA ALA A 412 -16.21 2.44 -8.76
C ALA A 412 -17.54 1.71 -8.61
N CYS A 413 -18.22 1.92 -7.50
CA CYS A 413 -19.60 1.51 -7.32
C CYS A 413 -20.54 2.55 -7.97
N SER A 414 -21.68 2.11 -8.44
CA SER A 414 -22.78 3.04 -8.76
C SER A 414 -23.21 3.75 -7.47
N LEU A 415 -23.80 4.94 -7.59
CA LEU A 415 -24.37 5.62 -6.42
C LEU A 415 -25.35 4.71 -5.66
N LYS A 416 -26.06 3.87 -6.38
CA LYS A 416 -26.97 2.85 -5.85
C LYS A 416 -26.24 1.83 -4.99
N GLU A 417 -25.18 1.19 -5.53
CA GLU A 417 -24.36 0.22 -4.79
C GLU A 417 -23.68 0.85 -3.57
N LEU A 418 -23.25 2.12 -3.68
CA LEU A 418 -22.70 2.87 -2.57
C LEU A 418 -23.73 3.10 -1.46
N CYS A 419 -24.96 3.49 -1.84
CA CYS A 419 -26.07 3.64 -0.89
C CYS A 419 -26.43 2.29 -0.25
N GLU A 420 -26.48 1.22 -1.03
CA GLU A 420 -26.71 -0.14 -0.52
C GLU A 420 -25.65 -0.54 0.52
N PHE A 421 -24.38 -0.32 0.22
CA PHE A 421 -23.28 -0.64 1.11
C PHE A 421 -23.33 0.17 2.42
N ARG A 422 -23.60 1.50 2.33
CA ARG A 422 -23.73 2.37 3.51
C ARG A 422 -24.95 2.05 4.36
N LEU A 423 -26.05 1.67 3.74
CA LEU A 423 -27.26 1.27 4.45
C LEU A 423 -27.10 -0.11 5.09
N ALA A 424 -26.34 -1.02 4.49
CA ALA A 424 -26.10 -2.36 5.04
C ALA A 424 -25.50 -2.31 6.44
N ASP A 425 -24.58 -1.36 6.71
CA ASP A 425 -24.00 -1.15 8.04
C ASP A 425 -25.03 -0.71 9.10
N SER A 426 -26.16 -0.14 8.69
CA SER A 426 -27.23 0.31 9.57
C SER A 426 -28.36 -0.71 9.75
N VAL A 427 -28.31 -1.83 9.03
CA VAL A 427 -29.33 -2.88 9.10
C VAL A 427 -29.12 -3.70 10.37
N THR A 428 -30.17 -3.77 11.16
CA THR A 428 -30.24 -4.58 12.38
C THR A 428 -31.39 -5.57 12.23
N PRO A 429 -31.44 -6.66 13.01
CA PRO A 429 -32.59 -7.54 13.02
C PRO A 429 -33.94 -6.83 13.21
N MET A 430 -33.94 -5.74 13.98
CA MET A 430 -35.17 -4.97 14.28
C MET A 430 -35.69 -4.14 13.10
N ASN A 431 -34.78 -3.60 12.24
CA ASN A 431 -35.17 -2.77 11.10
C ASN A 431 -35.08 -3.48 9.74
N ALA A 432 -34.64 -4.74 9.71
CA ALA A 432 -34.43 -5.50 8.48
C ALA A 432 -35.69 -5.63 7.61
N SER A 433 -36.89 -5.65 8.22
CA SER A 433 -38.14 -5.69 7.47
C SER A 433 -38.40 -4.40 6.70
N GLU A 434 -38.31 -3.26 7.36
CA GLU A 434 -38.58 -1.96 6.73
C GLU A 434 -37.51 -1.61 5.68
N VAL A 435 -36.24 -1.84 6.01
CA VAL A 435 -35.11 -1.60 5.08
C VAL A 435 -35.22 -2.52 3.88
N GLY A 436 -35.56 -3.79 4.05
CA GLY A 436 -35.74 -4.78 2.99
C GLY A 436 -36.87 -4.42 2.02
N ASP A 437 -37.98 -3.89 2.53
CA ASP A 437 -39.11 -3.46 1.70
C ASP A 437 -38.75 -2.21 0.86
N VAL A 438 -37.99 -1.28 1.43
CA VAL A 438 -37.48 -0.12 0.68
C VAL A 438 -36.44 -0.57 -0.34
N ALA A 439 -35.51 -1.45 0.03
CA ALA A 439 -34.49 -1.98 -0.87
C ALA A 439 -35.09 -2.69 -2.06
N SER A 440 -36.10 -3.52 -1.86
CA SER A 440 -36.81 -4.24 -2.94
C SER A 440 -37.51 -3.26 -3.90
N ARG A 441 -38.18 -2.23 -3.39
CA ARG A 441 -38.85 -1.21 -4.20
C ARG A 441 -37.90 -0.32 -4.99
N THR A 442 -36.70 -0.07 -4.49
CA THR A 442 -35.68 0.74 -5.15
C THR A 442 -34.75 -0.09 -6.03
N GLY A 443 -34.95 -1.41 -6.07
CA GLY A 443 -34.10 -2.36 -6.81
C GLY A 443 -32.69 -2.50 -6.21
N ALA A 444 -32.52 -2.26 -4.92
CA ALA A 444 -31.29 -2.45 -4.16
C ALA A 444 -31.14 -3.93 -3.77
N GLU A 445 -30.83 -4.78 -4.77
CA GLU A 445 -30.89 -6.24 -4.65
C GLU A 445 -29.97 -6.84 -3.59
N ALA A 446 -28.76 -6.28 -3.43
CA ALA A 446 -27.80 -6.77 -2.44
C ALA A 446 -28.29 -6.48 -1.02
N LEU A 447 -28.83 -5.29 -0.79
CA LEU A 447 -29.41 -4.88 0.50
C LEU A 447 -30.69 -5.65 0.82
N ALA A 448 -31.54 -5.88 -0.18
CA ALA A 448 -32.75 -6.69 -0.02
C ALA A 448 -32.43 -8.13 0.40
N ARG A 449 -31.46 -8.77 -0.26
CA ARG A 449 -30.98 -10.12 0.11
C ARG A 449 -30.35 -10.18 1.51
N LEU A 450 -29.66 -9.13 1.96
CA LEU A 450 -29.15 -9.05 3.31
C LEU A 450 -30.29 -9.03 4.33
N CYS A 451 -31.26 -8.16 4.12
CA CYS A 451 -32.43 -8.03 4.99
C CYS A 451 -33.26 -9.31 5.04
N GLU A 452 -33.38 -10.02 3.93
CA GLU A 452 -34.09 -11.32 3.85
C GLU A 452 -33.39 -12.39 4.68
N ARG A 453 -32.09 -12.54 4.55
CA ARG A 453 -31.29 -13.47 5.36
C ARG A 453 -31.36 -13.17 6.85
N LEU A 454 -31.32 -11.88 7.25
CA LEU A 454 -31.48 -11.51 8.64
C LEU A 454 -32.87 -11.85 9.18
N ARG A 455 -33.93 -11.74 8.34
CA ARG A 455 -35.31 -12.16 8.70
C ARG A 455 -35.44 -13.67 8.85
N GLU A 456 -34.87 -14.44 7.91
CA GLU A 456 -34.87 -15.90 7.98
C GLU A 456 -34.17 -16.41 9.24
N HIS A 457 -33.03 -15.84 9.58
CA HIS A 457 -32.31 -16.19 10.82
C HIS A 457 -33.10 -15.89 12.10
N MET A 458 -33.95 -14.86 12.09
CA MET A 458 -34.84 -14.55 13.21
C MET A 458 -36.00 -15.54 13.32
N LEU A 459 -36.47 -16.09 12.18
CA LEU A 459 -37.56 -17.06 12.15
C LEU A 459 -37.07 -18.45 12.55
N ASP A 460 -35.84 -18.82 12.17
CA ASP A 460 -35.23 -20.12 12.51
C ASP A 460 -34.68 -20.17 13.95
N GLY A 461 -34.38 -18.98 14.55
CA GLY A 461 -33.87 -18.82 15.92
C GLY A 461 -34.95 -18.69 17.00
N GLY A 462 -36.22 -18.91 16.68
CA GLY A 462 -37.34 -18.78 17.60
C GLY A 462 -37.43 -19.90 18.65
N GLY A 463 -36.53 -19.88 19.63
CA GLY A 463 -36.54 -20.88 20.71
C GLY A 463 -35.46 -20.68 21.78
N CYS A 464 -35.06 -19.49 22.11
CA CYS A 464 -34.31 -19.24 23.34
C CYS A 464 -34.97 -18.06 24.08
N GLY A 465 -35.86 -18.45 25.00
CA GLY A 465 -36.49 -17.50 25.93
C GLY A 465 -35.42 -16.86 26.81
N TYR A 466 -35.35 -15.58 26.77
CA TYR A 466 -34.87 -14.79 27.89
C TYR A 466 -36.08 -14.57 28.81
N GLU A 467 -36.23 -15.46 29.75
CA GLU A 467 -37.06 -15.18 30.95
C GLU A 467 -36.32 -14.18 31.81
N ASP A 468 -37.03 -13.10 32.09
CA ASP A 468 -36.67 -12.08 33.09
C ASP A 468 -36.45 -12.74 34.47
N GLU A 469 -35.25 -12.70 35.00
CA GLU A 469 -34.99 -12.73 36.43
C GLU A 469 -34.55 -11.35 36.93
N ILE A 470 -35.53 -10.48 37.10
CA ILE A 470 -35.45 -9.38 38.06
C ILE A 470 -36.15 -9.84 39.33
N SER A 471 -35.39 -10.35 40.27
CA SER A 471 -35.76 -10.36 41.69
C SER A 471 -34.46 -10.14 42.47
N GLY A 472 -34.14 -8.97 42.95
CA GLY A 472 -34.47 -8.50 44.25
C GLY A 472 -33.70 -9.20 45.37
N GLU A 473 -32.61 -8.56 45.84
CA GLU A 473 -32.44 -8.44 47.30
C GLU A 473 -31.42 -7.34 47.66
N ARG A 474 -31.90 -6.44 48.45
CA ARG A 474 -31.11 -5.48 49.25
C ARG A 474 -30.40 -6.25 50.38
N ILE A 475 -29.11 -6.02 50.56
CA ILE A 475 -28.56 -5.50 51.84
C ILE A 475 -27.20 -4.85 51.52
#